data_f54ab9560a48201d37487c8d070eb4ba
#
_entry.id   f54ab9560a48201d37487c8d070eb4ba
#
_cell.length_a   1.000
_cell.length_b   1.000
_cell.length_c   1.000
_cell.angle_alpha   90.00
_cell.angle_beta   90.00
_cell.angle_gamma   90.00
#
_symmetry.space_group_name_H-M   'P 1'
#
loop_
_entity.id
_entity.type
_entity.pdbx_description
1 polymer ?
#
loop_
_entity_poly.entity_id
_entity_poly.type
_entity_poly.pdbx_seq_one_letter_code
_entity_poly.pdbx_strand_id
1 'polypeptide(L)'
;KMKLIDLAYTMAYDAKVNIRDVYYQVRMWDTIIYNFLKDKGVVVPPAKRSDKNEKYEGAYVKEPIPGRYNWVVNFDLNSLYPHLIMQYNISPETLVEKRHPSATVNGLLSQKVDVPKEFCLCANGAMYRKDIHGFLPEMMKKIYDERVQSKNLMILAKQEYEKTPTKELEKSISKYNNIQMARKIQLNSAYGAIGNQYFRYYNICLLYTSDAADEEA
;
A
#
# COMPACT_ATOMS: atom_id res chain seq x y z
N LYS A 1 -8.18 3.92 -25.56
CA LYS A 1 -8.89 4.88 -24.70
C LYS A 1 -9.06 4.26 -23.34
N MET A 2 -8.62 4.93 -22.28
CA MET A 2 -8.86 4.49 -20.89
C MET A 2 -10.36 4.60 -20.60
N LYS A 3 -10.98 3.48 -20.18
CA LYS A 3 -12.39 3.45 -19.77
C LYS A 3 -12.49 3.93 -18.31
N LEU A 4 -12.24 5.22 -18.06
CA LEU A 4 -12.15 5.80 -16.70
C LEU A 4 -13.47 5.70 -15.93
N ILE A 5 -14.60 5.78 -16.61
CA ILE A 5 -15.92 5.65 -15.99
C ILE A 5 -16.12 4.23 -15.47
N ASP A 6 -15.82 3.22 -16.28
CA ASP A 6 -15.92 1.82 -15.88
C ASP A 6 -14.99 1.51 -14.70
N LEU A 7 -13.78 2.10 -14.71
CA LEU A 7 -12.82 1.97 -13.62
C LEU A 7 -13.36 2.61 -12.33
N ALA A 8 -13.92 3.82 -12.41
CA ALA A 8 -14.50 4.50 -11.25
C ALA A 8 -15.67 3.71 -10.65
N TYR A 9 -16.56 3.16 -11.48
CA TYR A 9 -17.62 2.27 -11.00
C TYR A 9 -17.08 0.99 -10.36
N THR A 10 -16.06 0.38 -10.96
CA THR A 10 -15.39 -0.80 -10.39
C THR A 10 -14.83 -0.49 -9.01
N MET A 11 -14.14 0.64 -8.86
CA MET A 11 -13.57 1.07 -7.58
C MET A 11 -14.67 1.38 -6.55
N ALA A 12 -15.75 2.07 -6.95
CA ALA A 12 -16.86 2.40 -6.06
C ALA A 12 -17.57 1.14 -5.53
N TYR A 13 -17.84 0.20 -6.42
CA TYR A 13 -18.48 -1.07 -6.07
C TYR A 13 -17.61 -1.90 -5.12
N ASP A 14 -16.34 -1.98 -5.42
CA ASP A 14 -15.36 -2.76 -4.66
C ASP A 14 -15.13 -2.17 -3.25
N ALA A 15 -14.94 -0.87 -3.15
CA ALA A 15 -14.77 -0.17 -1.89
C ALA A 15 -16.09 0.03 -1.12
N LYS A 16 -17.24 -0.28 -1.73
CA LYS A 16 -18.58 -0.04 -1.19
C LYS A 16 -18.82 1.43 -0.82
N VAL A 17 -18.36 2.34 -1.68
CA VAL A 17 -18.51 3.78 -1.52
C VAL A 17 -19.36 4.38 -2.63
N ASN A 18 -19.83 5.61 -2.41
CA ASN A 18 -20.49 6.37 -3.47
C ASN A 18 -19.49 6.68 -4.60
N ILE A 19 -19.94 6.71 -5.85
CA ILE A 19 -19.08 7.01 -7.01
C ILE A 19 -18.29 8.32 -6.84
N ARG A 20 -18.86 9.30 -6.16
CA ARG A 20 -18.20 10.58 -5.85
C ARG A 20 -17.04 10.43 -4.87
N ASP A 21 -17.13 9.48 -3.95
CA ASP A 21 -16.14 9.27 -2.89
C ASP A 21 -14.90 8.52 -3.37
N VAL A 22 -14.94 7.91 -4.57
CA VAL A 22 -13.79 7.28 -5.21
C VAL A 22 -12.62 8.26 -5.43
N TYR A 23 -12.92 9.54 -5.63
CA TYR A 23 -11.92 10.60 -5.81
C TYR A 23 -11.29 11.09 -4.49
N TYR A 24 -11.81 10.64 -3.35
CA TYR A 24 -11.34 11.00 -2.01
C TYR A 24 -10.69 9.79 -1.33
N GLN A 25 -9.37 9.69 -1.44
CA GLN A 25 -8.60 8.54 -0.93
C GLN A 25 -8.90 8.21 0.53
N VAL A 26 -8.96 9.21 1.40
CA VAL A 26 -9.23 9.05 2.83
C VAL A 26 -10.60 8.39 3.07
N ARG A 27 -11.65 8.86 2.40
CA ARG A 27 -13.00 8.29 2.53
C ARG A 27 -13.08 6.86 2.00
N MET A 28 -12.46 6.64 0.85
CA MET A 28 -12.42 5.32 0.24
C MET A 28 -11.75 4.32 1.18
N TRP A 29 -10.56 4.65 1.69
CA TRP A 29 -9.83 3.78 2.60
C TRP A 29 -10.50 3.61 3.96
N ASP A 30 -11.10 4.67 4.52
CA ASP A 30 -11.88 4.59 5.76
C ASP A 30 -13.02 3.58 5.62
N THR A 31 -13.71 3.58 4.47
CA THR A 31 -14.82 2.64 4.20
C THR A 31 -14.32 1.22 3.96
N ILE A 32 -13.23 1.04 3.22
CA ILE A 32 -12.62 -0.28 3.00
C ILE A 32 -12.23 -0.92 4.33
N ILE A 33 -11.51 -0.18 5.19
CA ILE A 33 -11.09 -0.66 6.52
C ILE A 33 -12.30 -0.91 7.42
N TYR A 34 -13.27 0.00 7.42
CA TYR A 34 -14.50 -0.17 8.19
C TYR A 34 -15.21 -1.49 7.84
N ASN A 35 -15.44 -1.75 6.56
CA ASN A 35 -16.08 -2.99 6.13
C ASN A 35 -15.26 -4.22 6.50
N PHE A 36 -13.94 -4.17 6.32
CA PHE A 36 -13.04 -5.27 6.66
C PHE A 36 -13.07 -5.60 8.16
N LEU A 37 -12.98 -4.60 9.04
CA LEU A 37 -13.01 -4.77 10.48
C LEU A 37 -14.40 -5.19 10.97
N LYS A 38 -15.47 -4.62 10.40
CA LYS A 38 -16.84 -5.01 10.67
C LYS A 38 -17.09 -6.50 10.39
N ASP A 39 -16.62 -6.99 9.24
CA ASP A 39 -16.75 -8.40 8.85
C ASP A 39 -16.02 -9.34 9.84
N LYS A 40 -15.01 -8.82 10.56
CA LYS A 40 -14.28 -9.50 11.64
C LYS A 40 -14.88 -9.28 13.04
N GLY A 41 -15.97 -8.55 13.17
CA GLY A 41 -16.55 -8.20 14.47
C GLY A 41 -15.73 -7.21 15.31
N VAL A 42 -14.80 -6.48 14.69
CA VAL A 42 -13.95 -5.50 15.36
C VAL A 42 -14.59 -4.12 15.33
N VAL A 43 -14.69 -3.48 16.49
CA VAL A 43 -15.21 -2.12 16.61
C VAL A 43 -14.20 -1.10 16.11
N VAL A 44 -14.63 -0.25 15.19
CA VAL A 44 -13.79 0.80 14.61
C VAL A 44 -13.74 2.01 15.55
N PRO A 45 -12.56 2.50 15.94
CA PRO A 45 -12.43 3.66 16.81
C PRO A 45 -12.99 4.94 16.15
N PRO A 46 -13.43 5.93 16.94
CA PRO A 46 -13.83 7.23 16.39
C PRO A 46 -12.65 7.92 15.69
N ALA A 47 -12.93 8.76 14.70
CA ALA A 47 -11.90 9.57 14.06
C ALA A 47 -11.32 10.56 15.08
N LYS A 48 -9.99 10.54 15.26
CA LYS A 48 -9.29 11.52 16.09
C LYS A 48 -9.07 12.79 15.25
N ARG A 49 -9.23 13.96 15.89
CA ARG A 49 -8.72 15.22 15.33
C ARG A 49 -7.24 15.26 15.68
N SER A 50 -6.36 15.13 14.70
CA SER A 50 -4.93 15.32 14.90
C SER A 50 -4.60 16.83 14.87
N ASP A 51 -3.64 17.25 15.67
CA ASP A 51 -3.06 18.60 15.56
C ASP A 51 -2.35 18.73 14.21
N LYS A 52 -2.69 19.79 13.47
CA LYS A 52 -2.30 20.00 12.07
C LYS A 52 -0.84 20.44 11.87
N ASN A 53 -0.01 20.39 12.90
CA ASN A 53 1.29 21.06 12.92
C ASN A 53 2.47 20.16 12.53
N GLU A 54 2.28 18.86 12.42
CA GLU A 54 3.36 17.96 12.00
C GLU A 54 3.41 17.88 10.48
N LYS A 55 4.45 18.47 9.89
CA LYS A 55 4.82 18.28 8.49
C LYS A 55 5.75 17.08 8.41
N TYR A 56 5.53 16.22 7.43
CA TYR A 56 6.49 15.17 7.09
C TYR A 56 7.16 15.52 5.75
N GLU A 57 8.43 15.16 5.63
CA GLU A 57 9.14 15.16 4.36
C GLU A 57 8.73 13.88 3.62
N GLY A 58 8.45 13.99 2.32
CA GLY A 58 8.17 12.84 1.47
C GLY A 58 9.45 12.10 1.09
N ALA A 59 9.33 11.10 0.23
CA ALA A 59 10.46 10.30 -0.25
C ALA A 59 11.59 11.17 -0.83
N TYR A 60 12.82 10.83 -0.52
CA TYR A 60 14.00 11.49 -1.06
C TYR A 60 14.10 11.27 -2.57
N VAL A 61 14.27 12.34 -3.32
CA VAL A 61 14.53 12.28 -4.74
C VAL A 61 15.91 12.87 -5.01
N LYS A 62 16.85 12.03 -5.43
CA LYS A 62 18.18 12.48 -5.78
C LYS A 62 18.14 13.36 -7.04
N GLU A 63 18.75 14.53 -6.97
CA GLU A 63 18.91 15.41 -8.14
C GLU A 63 19.66 14.68 -9.27
N PRO A 64 19.12 14.66 -10.49
CA PRO A 64 19.78 14.04 -11.61
C PRO A 64 21.03 14.82 -12.01
N ILE A 65 22.11 14.11 -12.30
CA ILE A 65 23.32 14.71 -12.88
C ILE A 65 23.14 14.71 -14.40
N PRO A 66 22.96 15.88 -15.05
CA PRO A 66 22.78 15.93 -16.50
C PRO A 66 24.02 15.42 -17.24
N GLY A 67 23.81 14.54 -18.22
CA GLY A 67 24.93 14.00 -18.97
C GLY A 67 24.48 12.93 -19.96
N ARG A 68 25.42 12.44 -20.77
CA ARG A 68 25.21 11.28 -21.62
C ARG A 68 25.82 10.06 -20.94
N TYR A 69 24.96 9.07 -20.69
CA TYR A 69 25.36 7.82 -20.03
C TYR A 69 25.25 6.66 -21.01
N ASN A 70 26.23 5.76 -20.96
CA ASN A 70 26.20 4.49 -21.68
C ASN A 70 25.80 3.40 -20.67
N TRP A 71 25.01 2.42 -21.12
CA TRP A 71 24.60 1.28 -20.30
C TRP A 71 23.80 1.67 -19.04
N VAL A 72 22.68 2.34 -19.24
CA VAL A 72 21.74 2.67 -18.15
C VAL A 72 20.90 1.44 -17.81
N VAL A 73 20.94 1.02 -16.55
CA VAL A 73 20.07 -0.05 -16.02
C VAL A 73 19.10 0.58 -15.04
N ASN A 74 17.81 0.29 -15.22
CA ASN A 74 16.75 0.78 -14.35
C ASN A 74 16.13 -0.39 -13.60
N PHE A 75 16.05 -0.27 -12.28
CA PHE A 75 15.37 -1.22 -11.40
C PHE A 75 14.15 -0.55 -10.78
N ASP A 76 13.03 -1.27 -10.74
CA ASP A 76 11.80 -0.83 -10.09
C ASP A 76 11.29 -1.91 -9.16
N LEU A 77 11.01 -1.55 -7.90
CA LEU A 77 10.46 -2.45 -6.89
C LEU A 77 8.94 -2.51 -7.03
N ASN A 78 8.45 -3.68 -7.38
CA ASN A 78 7.01 -3.87 -7.59
C ASN A 78 6.22 -3.72 -6.28
N SER A 79 5.38 -2.68 -6.21
CA SER A 79 4.48 -2.43 -5.06
C SER A 79 5.25 -2.32 -3.73
N LEU A 80 6.33 -1.53 -3.68
CA LEU A 80 7.24 -1.41 -2.53
C LEU A 80 6.50 -1.17 -1.21
N TYR A 81 5.72 -0.09 -1.09
CA TYR A 81 5.03 0.24 0.15
C TYR A 81 4.09 -0.85 0.68
N PRO A 82 3.21 -1.47 -0.13
CA PRO A 82 2.42 -2.61 0.32
C PRO A 82 3.27 -3.78 0.84
N HIS A 83 4.41 -4.08 0.19
CA HIS A 83 5.29 -5.16 0.63
C HIS A 83 6.00 -4.83 1.94
N LEU A 84 6.42 -3.58 2.16
CA LEU A 84 6.98 -3.14 3.43
C LEU A 84 5.95 -3.26 4.57
N ILE A 85 4.71 -2.82 4.33
CA ILE A 85 3.61 -2.97 5.30
C ILE A 85 3.42 -4.45 5.66
N MET A 86 3.43 -5.35 4.68
CA MET A 86 3.29 -6.79 4.91
C MET A 86 4.49 -7.40 5.63
N GLN A 87 5.70 -7.05 5.21
CA GLN A 87 6.94 -7.63 5.71
C GLN A 87 7.23 -7.26 7.16
N TYR A 88 7.04 -5.99 7.50
CA TYR A 88 7.30 -5.47 8.85
C TYR A 88 6.07 -5.48 9.76
N ASN A 89 4.95 -6.01 9.29
CA ASN A 89 3.69 -6.06 10.04
C ASN A 89 3.22 -4.67 10.50
N ILE A 90 3.33 -3.67 9.62
CA ILE A 90 3.05 -2.26 9.92
C ILE A 90 1.54 -2.06 10.04
N SER A 91 1.06 -1.84 11.28
CA SER A 91 -0.35 -1.58 11.56
C SER A 91 -0.47 -0.81 12.89
N PRO A 92 -1.53 -0.02 13.11
CA PRO A 92 -1.69 0.72 14.35
C PRO A 92 -1.68 -0.15 15.61
N GLU A 93 -2.29 -1.35 15.58
CA GLU A 93 -2.39 -2.26 16.71
C GLU A 93 -1.11 -3.07 16.96
N THR A 94 -0.21 -3.14 15.99
CA THR A 94 1.08 -3.84 16.13
C THR A 94 2.21 -2.91 16.53
N LEU A 95 2.02 -1.59 16.39
CA LEU A 95 3.04 -0.58 16.73
C LEU A 95 3.30 -0.57 18.24
N VAL A 96 4.58 -0.62 18.61
CA VAL A 96 5.05 -0.48 19.99
C VAL A 96 5.33 1.00 20.26
N GLU A 97 4.86 1.54 21.40
CA GLU A 97 5.03 2.96 21.74
C GLU A 97 6.51 3.38 21.89
N LYS A 98 7.34 2.45 22.37
CA LYS A 98 8.77 2.71 22.58
C LYS A 98 9.55 2.39 21.30
N ARG A 99 10.33 3.37 20.84
CA ARG A 99 11.29 3.16 19.74
C ARG A 99 12.56 2.48 20.28
N HIS A 100 13.22 1.72 19.40
CA HIS A 100 14.51 1.14 19.71
C HIS A 100 15.58 2.25 19.79
N PRO A 101 16.31 2.38 20.93
CA PRO A 101 17.14 3.57 21.18
C PRO A 101 18.38 3.67 20.27
N SER A 102 18.88 2.55 19.79
CA SER A 102 20.12 2.47 18.97
C SER A 102 19.85 2.08 17.51
N ALA A 103 18.60 1.99 17.09
CA ALA A 103 18.29 1.68 15.71
C ALA A 103 18.59 2.90 14.83
N THR A 104 19.59 2.74 14.02
CA THR A 104 19.93 3.64 12.92
C THR A 104 20.14 2.79 11.67
N VAL A 105 19.94 3.38 10.51
CA VAL A 105 20.18 2.76 9.23
C VAL A 105 21.56 2.10 9.17
N ASN A 106 22.61 2.88 9.41
CA ASN A 106 23.98 2.40 9.41
C ASN A 106 24.23 1.30 10.46
N GLY A 107 23.55 1.38 11.60
CA GLY A 107 23.62 0.37 12.66
C GLY A 107 23.02 -0.96 12.20
N LEU A 108 21.87 -0.93 11.51
CA LEU A 108 21.22 -2.12 10.98
C LEU A 108 22.01 -2.74 9.84
N LEU A 109 22.48 -1.94 8.88
CA LEU A 109 23.31 -2.41 7.76
C LEU A 109 24.62 -3.03 8.24
N SER A 110 25.26 -2.48 9.27
CA SER A 110 26.47 -3.04 9.86
C SER A 110 26.21 -4.18 10.85
N GLN A 111 24.96 -4.62 11.03
CA GLN A 111 24.53 -5.66 11.98
C GLN A 111 24.97 -5.42 13.43
N LYS A 112 25.12 -4.17 13.84
CA LYS A 112 25.51 -3.77 15.19
C LYS A 112 24.33 -3.54 16.14
N VAL A 113 23.10 -3.58 15.62
CA VAL A 113 21.89 -3.39 16.42
C VAL A 113 21.32 -4.76 16.78
N ASP A 114 21.11 -4.99 18.06
CA ASP A 114 20.41 -6.18 18.53
C ASP A 114 18.92 -6.06 18.18
N VAL A 115 18.45 -6.93 17.31
CA VAL A 115 17.05 -6.96 16.85
C VAL A 115 16.28 -7.95 17.72
N PRO A 116 15.32 -7.48 18.54
CA PRO A 116 14.51 -8.35 19.37
C PRO A 116 13.73 -9.34 18.52
N LYS A 117 13.79 -10.63 18.83
CA LYS A 117 13.14 -11.69 18.03
C LYS A 117 11.61 -11.54 17.95
N GLU A 118 11.01 -10.93 18.94
CA GLU A 118 9.57 -10.75 19.11
C GLU A 118 8.99 -9.59 18.29
N PHE A 119 9.88 -8.73 17.75
CA PHE A 119 9.49 -7.54 17.02
C PHE A 119 10.09 -7.50 15.61
N CYS A 120 9.40 -6.82 14.70
CA CYS A 120 10.00 -6.30 13.48
C CYS A 120 10.56 -4.92 13.81
N LEU A 121 11.87 -4.72 13.61
CA LEU A 121 12.54 -3.44 13.82
C LEU A 121 12.74 -2.74 12.48
N CYS A 122 12.31 -1.49 12.40
CA CYS A 122 12.46 -0.65 11.21
C CYS A 122 13.61 0.34 11.38
N ALA A 123 14.13 0.87 10.28
CA ALA A 123 15.30 1.73 10.26
C ALA A 123 15.14 3.03 11.09
N ASN A 124 13.91 3.52 11.19
CA ASN A 124 13.56 4.69 12.04
C ASN A 124 13.41 4.35 13.55
N GLY A 125 13.72 3.12 13.95
CA GLY A 125 13.60 2.65 15.32
C GLY A 125 12.20 2.20 15.74
N ALA A 126 11.20 2.30 14.86
CA ALA A 126 9.87 1.78 15.15
C ALA A 126 9.89 0.25 15.22
N MET A 127 9.15 -0.28 16.20
CA MET A 127 9.03 -1.72 16.42
C MET A 127 7.58 -2.15 16.25
N TYR A 128 7.38 -3.27 15.58
CA TYR A 128 6.06 -3.88 15.35
C TYR A 128 6.04 -5.31 15.89
N ARG A 129 4.96 -5.66 16.59
CA ARG A 129 4.76 -6.97 17.19
C ARG A 129 4.64 -8.05 16.11
N LYS A 130 5.21 -9.24 16.39
CA LYS A 130 5.10 -10.43 15.52
C LYS A 130 4.07 -11.44 16.02
N ASP A 131 3.66 -11.36 17.28
CA ASP A 131 2.73 -12.29 17.91
C ASP A 131 1.28 -12.12 17.43
N ILE A 132 0.94 -10.94 16.90
CA ILE A 132 -0.36 -10.66 16.27
C ILE A 132 -0.16 -10.23 14.82
N HIS A 133 -1.06 -10.63 13.94
CA HIS A 133 -1.05 -10.17 12.55
C HIS A 133 -1.90 -8.91 12.40
N GLY A 134 -1.29 -7.83 11.93
CA GLY A 134 -1.97 -6.55 11.77
C GLY A 134 -3.03 -6.57 10.66
N PHE A 135 -4.11 -5.78 10.83
CA PHE A 135 -5.18 -5.73 9.82
C PHE A 135 -4.72 -5.07 8.52
N LEU A 136 -3.81 -4.07 8.57
CA LEU A 136 -3.28 -3.45 7.35
C LEU A 136 -2.47 -4.44 6.51
N PRO A 137 -1.49 -5.17 7.04
CA PRO A 137 -0.79 -6.23 6.31
C PRO A 137 -1.72 -7.26 5.69
N GLU A 138 -2.72 -7.72 6.43
CA GLU A 138 -3.69 -8.68 5.94
C GLU A 138 -4.49 -8.14 4.76
N MET A 139 -4.95 -6.88 4.86
CA MET A 139 -5.66 -6.21 3.76
C MET A 139 -4.76 -5.99 2.54
N MET A 140 -3.52 -5.54 2.75
CA MET A 140 -2.56 -5.34 1.65
C MET A 140 -2.33 -6.64 0.90
N LYS A 141 -2.12 -7.75 1.64
CA LYS A 141 -1.95 -9.07 1.05
C LYS A 141 -3.16 -9.49 0.24
N LYS A 142 -4.36 -9.36 0.79
CA LYS A 142 -5.61 -9.70 0.10
C LYS A 142 -5.76 -8.92 -1.22
N ILE A 143 -5.60 -7.59 -1.17
CA ILE A 143 -5.74 -6.73 -2.36
C ILE A 143 -4.65 -7.06 -3.39
N TYR A 144 -3.43 -7.36 -2.94
CA TYR A 144 -2.33 -7.74 -3.83
C TYR A 144 -2.59 -9.09 -4.52
N ASP A 145 -3.01 -10.11 -3.78
CA ASP A 145 -3.31 -11.43 -4.31
C ASP A 145 -4.46 -11.36 -5.34
N GLU A 146 -5.53 -10.60 -5.04
CA GLU A 146 -6.64 -10.36 -5.96
C GLU A 146 -6.19 -9.62 -7.24
N ARG A 147 -5.26 -8.68 -7.12
CA ARG A 147 -4.65 -8.01 -8.28
C ARG A 147 -3.88 -8.99 -9.16
N VAL A 148 -3.02 -9.83 -8.55
CA VAL A 148 -2.22 -10.82 -9.27
C VAL A 148 -3.12 -11.82 -9.99
N GLN A 149 -4.15 -12.32 -9.31
CA GLN A 149 -5.14 -13.24 -9.90
C GLN A 149 -5.85 -12.61 -11.10
N SER A 150 -6.35 -11.38 -10.94
CA SER A 150 -7.04 -10.68 -12.04
C SER A 150 -6.11 -10.39 -13.22
N LYS A 151 -4.84 -10.05 -12.95
CA LYS A 151 -3.82 -9.86 -13.99
C LYS A 151 -3.55 -11.13 -14.76
N ASN A 152 -3.45 -12.27 -14.08
CA ASN A 152 -3.24 -13.57 -14.72
C ASN A 152 -4.44 -13.96 -15.59
N LEU A 153 -5.66 -13.80 -15.09
CA LEU A 153 -6.89 -14.04 -15.87
C LEU A 153 -6.97 -13.14 -17.10
N MET A 154 -6.56 -11.87 -16.98
CA MET A 154 -6.48 -10.97 -18.12
C MET A 154 -5.47 -11.45 -19.17
N ILE A 155 -4.30 -11.93 -18.74
CA ILE A 155 -3.26 -12.44 -19.65
C ILE A 155 -3.76 -13.68 -20.39
N LEU A 156 -4.38 -14.63 -19.70
CA LEU A 156 -4.97 -15.83 -20.29
C LEU A 156 -6.05 -15.47 -21.33
N ALA A 157 -6.97 -14.57 -20.96
CA ALA A 157 -8.00 -14.11 -21.89
C ALA A 157 -7.42 -13.39 -23.13
N LYS A 158 -6.30 -12.68 -23.01
CA LYS A 158 -5.59 -12.09 -24.15
C LYS A 158 -4.97 -13.15 -25.06
N GLN A 159 -4.33 -14.18 -24.49
CA GLN A 159 -3.74 -15.27 -25.26
C GLN A 159 -4.81 -16.08 -26.05
N GLU A 160 -5.99 -16.25 -25.44
CA GLU A 160 -7.13 -16.88 -26.16
C GLU A 160 -7.69 -15.96 -27.25
N TYR A 161 -7.77 -14.66 -26.98
CA TYR A 161 -8.23 -13.67 -27.95
C TYR A 161 -7.33 -13.58 -29.18
N GLU A 162 -6.02 -13.75 -29.02
CA GLU A 162 -5.07 -13.80 -30.14
C GLU A 162 -5.32 -15.01 -31.07
N LYS A 163 -5.83 -16.13 -30.53
CA LYS A 163 -6.16 -17.35 -31.31
C LYS A 163 -7.53 -17.25 -31.92
N THR A 164 -8.51 -16.82 -31.18
CA THR A 164 -9.94 -16.74 -31.54
C THR A 164 -10.56 -15.44 -31.03
N PRO A 165 -10.54 -14.36 -31.84
CA PRO A 165 -11.12 -13.09 -31.42
C PRO A 165 -12.64 -13.19 -31.28
N THR A 166 -13.15 -13.03 -30.05
CA THR A 166 -14.58 -12.97 -29.75
C THR A 166 -14.92 -11.75 -28.91
N LYS A 167 -16.15 -11.24 -29.02
CA LYS A 167 -16.63 -10.10 -28.20
C LYS A 167 -16.70 -10.44 -26.70
N GLU A 168 -16.89 -11.70 -26.36
CA GLU A 168 -16.91 -12.18 -24.98
C GLU A 168 -15.53 -12.12 -24.35
N LEU A 169 -14.49 -12.54 -25.07
CA LEU A 169 -13.11 -12.43 -24.64
C LEU A 169 -12.67 -10.98 -24.50
N GLU A 170 -13.07 -10.08 -25.42
CA GLU A 170 -12.81 -8.65 -25.32
C GLU A 170 -13.44 -8.05 -24.04
N LYS A 171 -14.68 -8.41 -23.72
CA LYS A 171 -15.34 -8.01 -22.48
C LYS A 171 -14.62 -8.54 -21.24
N SER A 172 -14.18 -9.80 -21.27
CA SER A 172 -13.44 -10.44 -20.17
C SER A 172 -12.09 -9.76 -19.93
N ILE A 173 -11.34 -9.47 -21.00
CA ILE A 173 -10.08 -8.70 -20.93
C ILE A 173 -10.33 -7.33 -20.29
N SER A 174 -11.37 -6.61 -20.75
CA SER A 174 -11.72 -5.30 -20.21
C SER A 174 -12.10 -5.38 -18.71
N LYS A 175 -12.90 -6.38 -18.33
CA LYS A 175 -13.30 -6.62 -16.94
C LYS A 175 -12.09 -6.87 -16.03
N TYR A 176 -11.25 -7.83 -16.38
CA TYR A 176 -10.09 -8.17 -15.56
C TYR A 176 -9.05 -7.05 -15.52
N ASN A 177 -8.91 -6.30 -16.63
CA ASN A 177 -8.05 -5.10 -16.64
C ASN A 177 -8.56 -4.03 -15.68
N ASN A 178 -9.87 -3.77 -15.65
CA ASN A 178 -10.45 -2.78 -14.72
C ASN A 178 -10.26 -3.20 -13.27
N ILE A 179 -10.47 -4.48 -12.94
CA ILE A 179 -10.27 -5.00 -11.58
C ILE A 179 -8.81 -4.86 -11.16
N GLN A 180 -7.85 -5.35 -11.97
CA GLN A 180 -6.44 -5.27 -11.62
C GLN A 180 -5.93 -3.82 -11.51
N MET A 181 -6.48 -2.88 -12.32
CA MET A 181 -6.16 -1.46 -12.21
C MET A 181 -6.76 -0.82 -10.97
N ALA A 182 -8.01 -1.16 -10.62
CA ALA A 182 -8.62 -0.71 -9.37
C ALA A 182 -7.79 -1.14 -8.15
N ARG A 183 -7.35 -2.41 -8.10
CA ARG A 183 -6.48 -2.94 -7.04
C ARG A 183 -5.11 -2.25 -7.02
N LYS A 184 -4.52 -1.98 -8.19
CA LYS A 184 -3.27 -1.21 -8.29
C LYS A 184 -3.41 0.18 -7.68
N ILE A 185 -4.48 0.89 -8.02
CA ILE A 185 -4.75 2.24 -7.49
C ILE A 185 -4.98 2.18 -5.99
N GLN A 186 -5.76 1.22 -5.49
CA GLN A 186 -5.96 1.02 -4.06
C GLN A 186 -4.63 0.81 -3.32
N LEU A 187 -3.81 -0.15 -3.74
CA LEU A 187 -2.50 -0.42 -3.12
C LEU A 187 -1.61 0.81 -3.07
N ASN A 188 -1.51 1.56 -4.17
CA ASN A 188 -0.66 2.75 -4.22
C ASN A 188 -1.23 3.91 -3.40
N SER A 189 -2.57 4.01 -3.28
CA SER A 189 -3.22 5.08 -2.52
C SER A 189 -3.26 4.85 -1.02
N ALA A 190 -2.98 3.63 -0.55
CA ALA A 190 -2.97 3.29 0.87
C ALA A 190 -1.97 4.15 1.65
N TYR A 191 -0.76 4.28 1.13
CA TYR A 191 0.29 5.09 1.71
C TYR A 191 -0.13 6.57 1.84
N GLY A 192 -0.67 7.15 0.76
CA GLY A 192 -1.19 8.53 0.79
C GLY A 192 -2.36 8.73 1.76
N ALA A 193 -3.19 7.69 1.98
CA ALA A 193 -4.25 7.74 2.99
C ALA A 193 -3.68 7.72 4.41
N ILE A 194 -2.72 6.83 4.71
CA ILE A 194 -2.07 6.74 6.04
C ILE A 194 -1.37 8.04 6.40
N GLY A 195 -0.75 8.73 5.43
CA GLY A 195 -0.09 10.03 5.60
C GLY A 195 -1.04 11.23 5.70
N ASN A 196 -2.33 11.04 5.52
CA ASN A 196 -3.29 12.15 5.54
C ASN A 196 -3.82 12.38 6.97
N GLN A 197 -3.63 13.60 7.50
CA GLN A 197 -4.08 13.99 8.85
C GLN A 197 -5.58 13.81 9.13
N TYR A 198 -6.41 13.75 8.10
CA TYR A 198 -7.86 13.52 8.24
C TYR A 198 -8.24 12.02 8.24
N PHE A 199 -7.25 11.17 8.05
CA PHE A 199 -7.49 9.73 8.08
C PHE A 199 -7.63 9.22 9.51
N ARG A 200 -8.57 8.32 9.74
CA ARG A 200 -8.88 7.75 11.07
C ARG A 200 -7.67 7.07 11.71
N TYR A 201 -6.85 6.43 10.90
CA TYR A 201 -5.67 5.66 11.29
C TYR A 201 -4.37 6.42 10.99
N TYR A 202 -4.46 7.77 10.85
CA TYR A 202 -3.28 8.59 10.66
C TYR A 202 -2.28 8.36 11.79
N ASN A 203 -1.07 8.02 11.40
CA ASN A 203 0.06 7.87 12.31
C ASN A 203 1.36 8.14 11.56
N ILE A 204 2.05 9.18 11.96
CA ILE A 204 3.29 9.62 11.34
C ILE A 204 4.40 8.56 11.45
N CYS A 205 4.41 7.75 12.52
CA CYS A 205 5.37 6.65 12.65
C CYS A 205 5.17 5.58 11.59
N LEU A 206 3.90 5.25 11.24
CA LEU A 206 3.59 4.29 10.18
C LEU A 206 4.06 4.82 8.81
N LEU A 207 3.93 6.12 8.59
CA LEU A 207 4.37 6.78 7.37
C LEU A 207 5.89 6.74 7.23
N TYR A 208 6.62 7.27 8.22
CA TYR A 208 8.08 7.31 8.19
C TYR A 208 8.74 5.94 8.14
N THR A 209 8.07 4.90 8.64
CA THR A 209 8.60 3.53 8.55
C THR A 209 8.65 3.05 7.10
N SER A 210 7.65 3.40 6.31
CA SER A 210 7.60 3.02 4.89
C SER A 210 8.50 3.91 4.02
N ASP A 211 8.71 5.18 4.37
CA ASP A 211 9.62 6.09 3.65
C ASP A 211 11.09 5.77 3.90
N ALA A 212 11.47 5.49 5.15
CA ALA A 212 12.85 5.17 5.50
C ALA A 212 13.42 3.95 4.75
N ALA A 213 12.57 3.08 4.24
CA ALA A 213 12.97 1.93 3.42
C ALA A 213 13.15 2.29 1.93
N ASP A 214 12.58 3.41 1.48
CA ASP A 214 12.71 3.90 0.10
C ASP A 214 13.99 4.75 -0.09
N GLU A 215 14.48 5.38 1.00
CA GLU A 215 15.70 6.21 0.98
C GLU A 215 17.00 5.41 0.84
N GLU A 216 16.95 4.07 0.95
CA GLU A 216 18.13 3.20 0.97
C GLU A 216 18.22 2.22 -0.20
N ALA A 217 17.24 2.23 -1.10
CA ALA A 217 17.27 1.44 -2.33
C ALA A 217 17.92 2.23 -3.48
#